data_2fbb34467a88531f78791dd891e90138
#
_entry.id   2fbb34467a88531f78791dd891e90138
#
_cell.length_a   1.000
_cell.length_b   1.000
_cell.length_c   1.000
_cell.angle_alpha   90.00
_cell.angle_beta   90.00
_cell.angle_gamma   90.00
#
_symmetry.space_group_name_H-M   'P 1'
#
loop_
_entity.id
_entity.type
_entity.pdbx_description
1 polymer ?
#
loop_
_entity_poly.entity_id
_entity_poly.type
_entity_poly.pdbx_seq_one_letter_code
_entity_poly.pdbx_strand_id
1 'polypeptide(L)'
;MHRSTNRILTTHVGSLIRPDSIRRHLRAKQKGEGYDAAAHAACLAQEVAAVVRKQAEVGVDVVSDGEFGKGISWSQYVIERVAGFERRPFDPKTGNPFTRGADRTRFPEFYAELDARDHVETITDTVAVAPIRYTGQALLQRDIDNFKAALRGVKVVEGFLPVAAPASVIPDRKNVYYRNEEELAEAIGQAMNVEYKQIVDNGFLVQLDDARAAVTYDRMVPPASFQDYRKRVRLYQDVVNRATQGIPTEKIRYHVCWGSWPGPHTTDVPIKDIVDLILRVRAGAYVLEMANPRHEHEWQVWRDVKLPKGAVLIPGVISHATNVVEHPELVKERIVRLAKLVGRENVIAGTDCGFAQQPFYQRVHPTIQWAKLQALVEGARLASKELWGRGGKAGRSAAKKASAKKRPAKKTAARKRPAKAAKKRRAA
;
A
#
# COMPACT_ATOMS: atom_id res chain seq x y z
N MET A 1 17.16 -0.20 -3.55
CA MET A 1 16.17 0.82 -3.15
C MET A 1 16.87 2.00 -2.49
N HIS A 2 16.58 3.21 -2.95
CA HIS A 2 17.08 4.43 -2.33
C HIS A 2 16.39 4.70 -0.98
N ARG A 3 17.05 5.46 -0.11
CA ARG A 3 16.57 5.81 1.23
C ARG A 3 16.53 7.33 1.42
N SER A 4 15.74 7.78 2.36
CA SER A 4 15.58 9.19 2.73
C SER A 4 16.82 9.72 3.49
N THR A 5 17.95 9.90 2.81
CA THR A 5 19.24 10.25 3.46
C THR A 5 19.39 11.73 3.80
N ASN A 6 18.82 12.62 3.00
CA ASN A 6 18.90 14.07 3.16
C ASN A 6 17.54 14.78 3.13
N ARG A 7 16.50 14.08 2.77
CA ARG A 7 15.10 14.50 2.77
C ARG A 7 14.20 13.28 2.76
N ILE A 8 12.93 13.43 3.09
CA ILE A 8 11.91 12.40 2.89
C ILE A 8 11.68 12.23 1.40
N LEU A 9 11.86 11.02 0.90
CA LEU A 9 11.45 10.61 -0.44
C LEU A 9 9.95 10.35 -0.49
N THR A 10 9.36 10.47 -1.68
CA THR A 10 7.93 10.29 -1.93
C THR A 10 7.67 9.20 -2.96
N THR A 11 6.57 8.47 -2.81
CA THR A 11 6.12 7.42 -3.70
C THR A 11 4.61 7.23 -3.61
N HIS A 12 4.09 6.24 -4.33
CA HIS A 12 2.71 5.75 -4.21
C HIS A 12 2.68 4.23 -4.36
N VAL A 13 1.47 3.62 -4.33
CA VAL A 13 1.33 2.15 -4.37
C VAL A 13 1.34 1.59 -5.81
N GLY A 14 1.15 2.41 -6.82
CA GLY A 14 1.31 1.96 -8.22
C GLY A 14 0.17 2.39 -9.13
N SER A 15 -1.04 1.90 -8.92
CA SER A 15 -2.15 2.18 -9.83
C SER A 15 -2.59 3.64 -9.78
N LEU A 16 -2.58 4.27 -10.95
CA LEU A 16 -3.11 5.60 -11.19
C LEU A 16 -4.36 5.54 -12.07
N ILE A 17 -5.20 6.57 -11.99
CA ILE A 17 -6.46 6.61 -12.73
C ILE A 17 -6.16 6.69 -14.23
N ARG A 18 -6.61 5.68 -14.97
CA ARG A 18 -6.41 5.58 -16.41
C ARG A 18 -7.17 6.67 -17.14
N PRO A 19 -6.54 7.35 -18.13
CA PRO A 19 -7.22 8.33 -18.97
C PRO A 19 -8.26 7.67 -19.88
N ASP A 20 -9.22 8.46 -20.35
CA ASP A 20 -10.29 7.98 -21.24
C ASP A 20 -9.79 7.38 -22.55
N SER A 21 -8.65 7.86 -23.05
CA SER A 21 -7.96 7.29 -24.21
C SER A 21 -7.73 5.78 -24.05
N ILE A 22 -7.10 5.35 -22.96
CA ILE A 22 -6.89 3.93 -22.64
C ILE A 22 -8.21 3.22 -22.39
N ARG A 23 -9.11 3.82 -21.58
CA ARG A 23 -10.40 3.20 -21.25
C ARG A 23 -11.26 2.89 -22.47
N ARG A 24 -11.22 3.72 -23.52
CA ARG A 24 -11.93 3.46 -24.78
C ARG A 24 -11.42 2.19 -25.46
N HIS A 25 -10.10 2.00 -25.57
CA HIS A 25 -9.53 0.78 -26.14
C HIS A 25 -9.87 -0.46 -25.33
N LEU A 26 -9.85 -0.37 -23.99
CA LEU A 26 -10.22 -1.48 -23.11
C LEU A 26 -11.71 -1.85 -23.25
N ARG A 27 -12.62 -0.88 -23.38
CA ARG A 27 -14.05 -1.14 -23.67
C ARG A 27 -14.25 -1.81 -25.01
N ALA A 28 -13.56 -1.33 -26.07
CA ALA A 28 -13.61 -1.96 -27.39
C ALA A 28 -13.13 -3.42 -27.33
N LYS A 29 -12.01 -3.67 -26.62
CA LYS A 29 -11.50 -5.04 -26.40
C LYS A 29 -12.51 -5.94 -25.67
N GLN A 30 -13.19 -5.43 -24.63
CA GLN A 30 -14.19 -6.20 -23.88
C GLN A 30 -15.44 -6.52 -24.70
N LYS A 31 -15.89 -5.58 -25.55
CA LYS A 31 -17.04 -5.78 -26.43
C LYS A 31 -16.72 -6.66 -27.65
N GLY A 32 -15.46 -6.82 -27.99
CA GLY A 32 -15.04 -7.52 -29.21
C GLY A 32 -15.32 -6.72 -30.51
N GLU A 33 -15.64 -5.43 -30.39
CA GLU A 33 -16.02 -4.58 -31.50
C GLU A 33 -15.09 -3.36 -31.62
N GLY A 34 -14.61 -3.07 -32.83
CA GLY A 34 -13.80 -1.88 -33.11
C GLY A 34 -12.47 -1.84 -32.37
N TYR A 35 -11.94 -2.97 -31.89
CA TYR A 35 -10.67 -3.03 -31.21
C TYR A 35 -9.50 -3.07 -32.20
N ASP A 36 -8.68 -2.02 -32.16
CA ASP A 36 -7.40 -1.93 -32.87
C ASP A 36 -6.24 -2.10 -31.88
N ALA A 37 -5.55 -3.22 -31.99
CA ALA A 37 -4.44 -3.57 -31.09
C ALA A 37 -3.22 -2.65 -31.29
N ALA A 38 -2.95 -2.20 -32.52
CA ALA A 38 -1.83 -1.32 -32.81
C ALA A 38 -2.08 0.10 -32.27
N ALA A 39 -3.28 0.64 -32.52
CA ALA A 39 -3.69 1.91 -31.93
C ALA A 39 -3.71 1.88 -30.38
N HIS A 40 -4.15 0.76 -29.78
CA HIS A 40 -4.09 0.60 -28.32
C HIS A 40 -2.65 0.58 -27.82
N ALA A 41 -1.73 -0.13 -28.48
CA ALA A 41 -0.33 -0.17 -28.07
C ALA A 41 0.34 1.21 -28.16
N ALA A 42 0.08 1.97 -29.23
CA ALA A 42 0.58 3.33 -29.39
C ALA A 42 0.02 4.27 -28.32
N CYS A 43 -1.29 4.20 -28.05
CA CYS A 43 -1.94 4.96 -26.99
C CYS A 43 -1.33 4.64 -25.61
N LEU A 44 -1.12 3.35 -25.30
CA LEU A 44 -0.53 2.93 -24.05
C LEU A 44 0.88 3.51 -23.84
N ALA A 45 1.73 3.45 -24.86
CA ALA A 45 3.08 4.02 -24.79
C ALA A 45 3.06 5.54 -24.55
N GLN A 46 2.17 6.26 -25.23
CA GLN A 46 1.99 7.70 -25.06
C GLN A 46 1.51 8.06 -23.65
N GLU A 47 0.51 7.35 -23.12
CA GLU A 47 -0.08 7.64 -21.83
C GLU A 47 0.84 7.24 -20.66
N VAL A 48 1.63 6.17 -20.80
CA VAL A 48 2.69 5.82 -19.85
C VAL A 48 3.75 6.92 -19.80
N ALA A 49 4.17 7.45 -20.95
CA ALA A 49 5.09 8.58 -20.99
C ALA A 49 4.50 9.85 -20.34
N ALA A 50 3.21 10.10 -20.56
CA ALA A 50 2.52 11.26 -19.96
C ALA A 50 2.39 11.12 -18.44
N VAL A 51 2.01 9.96 -17.93
CA VAL A 51 1.82 9.75 -16.48
C VAL A 51 3.15 9.76 -15.73
N VAL A 52 4.23 9.26 -16.30
CA VAL A 52 5.57 9.31 -15.70
C VAL A 52 6.06 10.77 -15.61
N ARG A 53 5.93 11.53 -16.69
CA ARG A 53 6.25 12.98 -16.66
C ARG A 53 5.42 13.70 -15.61
N LYS A 54 4.12 13.41 -15.51
CA LYS A 54 3.24 14.06 -14.54
C LYS A 54 3.62 13.74 -13.11
N GLN A 55 4.02 12.52 -12.80
CA GLN A 55 4.53 12.15 -11.47
C GLN A 55 5.80 12.97 -11.13
N ALA A 56 6.73 13.10 -12.07
CA ALA A 56 7.95 13.88 -11.88
C ALA A 56 7.67 15.39 -11.73
N GLU A 57 6.75 15.96 -12.52
CA GLU A 57 6.30 17.36 -12.41
C GLU A 57 5.67 17.66 -11.04
N VAL A 58 4.91 16.75 -10.49
CA VAL A 58 4.34 16.86 -9.13
C VAL A 58 5.43 16.75 -8.06
N GLY A 59 6.55 16.10 -8.38
CA GLY A 59 7.69 15.92 -7.46
C GLY A 59 7.70 14.56 -6.76
N VAL A 60 7.04 13.55 -7.31
CA VAL A 60 7.13 12.16 -6.81
C VAL A 60 8.51 11.60 -7.17
N ASP A 61 9.19 11.01 -6.19
CA ASP A 61 10.56 10.52 -6.32
C ASP A 61 10.68 9.11 -6.88
N VAL A 62 9.83 8.20 -6.41
CA VAL A 62 9.82 6.80 -6.82
C VAL A 62 8.50 6.53 -7.54
N VAL A 63 8.59 6.37 -8.86
CA VAL A 63 7.46 6.41 -9.80
C VAL A 63 7.14 5.05 -10.37
N SER A 64 5.93 4.88 -10.93
CA SER A 64 5.52 3.69 -11.70
C SER A 64 4.93 4.06 -13.05
N ASP A 65 4.63 3.05 -13.87
CA ASP A 65 3.88 3.16 -15.14
C ASP A 65 2.38 3.44 -14.95
N GLY A 66 1.91 3.60 -13.68
CA GLY A 66 0.51 3.77 -13.33
C GLY A 66 -0.34 2.50 -13.48
N GLU A 67 0.26 1.36 -13.77
CA GLU A 67 -0.41 0.09 -14.10
C GLU A 67 -1.29 0.16 -15.36
N PHE A 68 -0.97 1.05 -16.28
CA PHE A 68 -1.80 1.28 -17.44
C PHE A 68 -1.85 0.08 -18.40
N GLY A 69 -0.82 -0.78 -18.39
CA GLY A 69 -0.75 -2.03 -19.15
C GLY A 69 -1.66 -3.15 -18.66
N LYS A 70 -2.20 -3.05 -17.42
CA LYS A 70 -3.11 -4.04 -16.84
C LYS A 70 -4.56 -3.79 -17.30
N GLY A 71 -5.08 -4.66 -18.17
CA GLY A 71 -6.37 -4.47 -18.82
C GLY A 71 -7.60 -4.80 -17.96
N ILE A 72 -7.45 -5.61 -16.91
CA ILE A 72 -8.57 -6.11 -16.09
C ILE A 72 -8.58 -5.44 -14.71
N SER A 73 -7.74 -5.92 -13.79
CA SER A 73 -7.58 -5.33 -12.45
C SER A 73 -6.15 -5.53 -11.97
N TRP A 74 -5.83 -4.94 -10.80
CA TRP A 74 -4.52 -5.08 -10.15
C TRP A 74 -4.09 -6.54 -9.91
N SER A 75 -5.02 -7.49 -9.76
CA SER A 75 -4.72 -8.91 -9.53
C SER A 75 -5.20 -9.83 -10.67
N GLN A 76 -6.32 -9.53 -11.31
CA GLN A 76 -6.87 -10.40 -12.36
C GLN A 76 -6.13 -10.31 -13.70
N TYR A 77 -5.29 -9.31 -13.92
CA TYR A 77 -4.41 -9.24 -15.09
C TYR A 77 -3.54 -10.49 -15.25
N VAL A 78 -3.27 -11.20 -14.15
CA VAL A 78 -2.50 -12.45 -14.15
C VAL A 78 -3.13 -13.52 -15.06
N ILE A 79 -4.45 -13.50 -15.28
CA ILE A 79 -5.13 -14.43 -16.22
C ILE A 79 -4.62 -14.25 -17.67
N GLU A 80 -4.19 -13.06 -18.03
CA GLU A 80 -3.63 -12.77 -19.36
C GLU A 80 -2.14 -13.17 -19.47
N ARG A 81 -1.49 -13.50 -18.34
CA ARG A 81 -0.04 -13.77 -18.25
C ARG A 81 0.33 -15.16 -17.75
N VAL A 82 -0.66 -15.93 -17.27
CA VAL A 82 -0.43 -17.25 -16.67
C VAL A 82 -1.39 -18.26 -17.31
N ALA A 83 -0.85 -19.32 -17.88
CA ALA A 83 -1.62 -20.47 -18.37
C ALA A 83 -2.01 -21.41 -17.22
N GLY A 84 -2.97 -22.27 -17.46
CA GLY A 84 -3.47 -23.27 -16.49
C GLY A 84 -4.78 -22.86 -15.82
N PHE A 85 -5.26 -21.64 -16.08
CA PHE A 85 -6.58 -21.18 -15.66
C PHE A 85 -7.58 -21.18 -16.81
N GLU A 86 -8.84 -21.50 -16.48
CA GLU A 86 -9.99 -21.41 -17.38
C GLU A 86 -11.04 -20.49 -16.76
N ARG A 87 -11.66 -19.63 -17.60
CA ARG A 87 -12.81 -18.83 -17.19
C ARG A 87 -14.09 -19.63 -17.41
N ARG A 88 -14.92 -19.73 -16.38
CA ARG A 88 -16.21 -20.40 -16.40
C ARG A 88 -17.32 -19.42 -16.01
N PRO A 89 -18.56 -19.63 -16.46
CA PRO A 89 -19.70 -18.93 -15.89
C PRO A 89 -19.70 -19.06 -14.37
N PHE A 90 -20.09 -18.00 -13.70
CA PHE A 90 -20.22 -18.00 -12.24
C PHE A 90 -21.26 -19.05 -11.81
N ASP A 91 -20.92 -19.90 -10.82
CA ASP A 91 -21.84 -20.84 -10.23
C ASP A 91 -22.47 -20.23 -8.95
N PRO A 92 -23.77 -19.85 -8.98
CA PRO A 92 -24.44 -19.25 -7.82
C PRO A 92 -24.43 -20.13 -6.58
N LYS A 93 -24.36 -21.47 -6.74
CA LYS A 93 -24.34 -22.41 -5.61
C LYS A 93 -23.08 -22.30 -4.76
N THR A 94 -21.97 -21.90 -5.35
CA THR A 94 -20.70 -21.73 -4.63
C THR A 94 -20.55 -20.34 -4.01
N GLY A 95 -21.47 -19.43 -4.30
CA GLY A 95 -21.48 -18.06 -3.82
C GLY A 95 -20.34 -17.20 -4.40
N ASN A 96 -20.55 -15.89 -4.44
CA ASN A 96 -19.55 -14.94 -4.90
C ASN A 96 -18.52 -14.69 -3.79
N PRO A 97 -17.21 -14.96 -3.99
CA PRO A 97 -16.20 -14.72 -2.97
C PRO A 97 -16.04 -13.23 -2.59
N PHE A 98 -16.48 -12.31 -3.46
CA PHE A 98 -16.42 -10.87 -3.20
C PHE A 98 -17.59 -10.37 -2.34
N THR A 99 -18.66 -11.16 -2.18
CA THR A 99 -19.83 -10.79 -1.37
C THR A 99 -19.86 -11.46 0.00
N ARG A 100 -18.71 -11.94 0.48
CA ARG A 100 -18.56 -12.56 1.81
C ARG A 100 -17.74 -11.67 2.73
N GLY A 101 -18.06 -11.68 4.01
CA GLY A 101 -17.32 -11.01 5.06
C GLY A 101 -18.21 -10.66 6.26
N ALA A 102 -17.60 -10.51 7.42
CA ALA A 102 -18.29 -10.15 8.66
C ALA A 102 -18.84 -8.71 8.58
N ASP A 103 -18.11 -7.81 7.94
CA ASP A 103 -18.55 -6.43 7.72
C ASP A 103 -19.80 -6.38 6.81
N ARG A 104 -19.87 -7.23 5.81
CA ARG A 104 -21.05 -7.37 4.94
C ARG A 104 -22.28 -7.90 5.68
N THR A 105 -22.07 -8.84 6.59
CA THR A 105 -23.15 -9.34 7.45
C THR A 105 -23.66 -8.28 8.41
N ARG A 106 -22.78 -7.36 8.84
CA ARG A 106 -23.11 -6.29 9.76
C ARG A 106 -23.88 -5.13 9.10
N PHE A 107 -23.64 -4.87 7.81
CA PHE A 107 -24.21 -3.75 7.06
C PHE A 107 -24.84 -4.22 5.73
N PRO A 108 -25.85 -5.09 5.76
CA PRO A 108 -26.36 -5.76 4.55
C PRO A 108 -26.98 -4.77 3.55
N GLU A 109 -27.72 -3.76 4.01
CA GLU A 109 -28.35 -2.76 3.12
C GLU A 109 -27.30 -1.95 2.36
N PHE A 110 -26.29 -1.45 3.06
CA PHE A 110 -25.19 -0.70 2.44
C PHE A 110 -24.48 -1.53 1.35
N TYR A 111 -24.20 -2.80 1.64
CA TYR A 111 -23.50 -3.65 0.67
C TYR A 111 -24.38 -4.07 -0.50
N ALA A 112 -25.70 -4.20 -0.33
CA ALA A 112 -26.63 -4.43 -1.44
C ALA A 112 -26.62 -3.25 -2.42
N GLU A 113 -26.67 -2.01 -1.94
CA GLU A 113 -26.57 -0.80 -2.76
C GLU A 113 -25.20 -0.68 -3.45
N LEU A 114 -24.11 -0.97 -2.72
CA LEU A 114 -22.76 -0.92 -3.24
C LEU A 114 -22.55 -1.93 -4.37
N ASP A 115 -23.01 -3.18 -4.19
CA ASP A 115 -22.85 -4.24 -5.18
C ASP A 115 -23.67 -3.96 -6.45
N ALA A 116 -24.90 -3.44 -6.30
CA ALA A 116 -25.74 -3.02 -7.43
C ALA A 116 -25.07 -1.90 -8.25
N ARG A 117 -24.49 -0.92 -7.57
CA ARG A 117 -23.77 0.18 -8.22
C ARG A 117 -22.50 -0.29 -8.93
N ASP A 118 -21.75 -1.20 -8.32
CA ASP A 118 -20.44 -1.65 -8.80
C ASP A 118 -20.56 -2.84 -9.77
N HIS A 119 -21.77 -3.30 -10.11
CA HIS A 119 -22.06 -4.41 -11.02
C HIS A 119 -21.29 -5.70 -10.66
N VAL A 120 -21.24 -6.04 -9.38
CA VAL A 120 -20.49 -7.22 -8.85
C VAL A 120 -21.05 -8.55 -9.37
N GLU A 121 -22.24 -8.56 -9.95
CA GLU A 121 -22.91 -9.77 -10.46
C GLU A 121 -22.28 -10.35 -11.74
N THR A 122 -21.44 -9.61 -12.45
CA THR A 122 -20.86 -10.04 -13.74
C THR A 122 -19.53 -10.81 -13.61
N ILE A 123 -19.25 -11.35 -12.43
CA ILE A 123 -17.99 -12.05 -12.15
C ILE A 123 -18.00 -13.45 -12.73
N THR A 124 -16.96 -13.80 -13.47
CA THR A 124 -16.71 -15.18 -13.90
C THR A 124 -15.83 -15.90 -12.89
N ASP A 125 -16.08 -17.20 -12.69
CA ASP A 125 -15.16 -18.06 -11.98
C ASP A 125 -13.87 -18.25 -12.77
N THR A 126 -12.74 -18.21 -12.10
CA THR A 126 -11.45 -18.61 -12.65
C THR A 126 -11.00 -19.88 -11.96
N VAL A 127 -10.79 -20.95 -12.73
CA VAL A 127 -10.53 -22.30 -12.23
C VAL A 127 -9.16 -22.78 -12.69
N ALA A 128 -8.34 -23.28 -11.76
CA ALA A 128 -7.09 -23.97 -12.10
C ALA A 128 -7.43 -25.38 -12.60
N VAL A 129 -7.19 -25.64 -13.90
CA VAL A 129 -7.56 -26.87 -14.61
C VAL A 129 -6.37 -27.64 -15.20
N ALA A 130 -5.17 -27.01 -15.18
CA ALA A 130 -3.95 -27.55 -15.74
C ALA A 130 -2.73 -26.98 -14.99
N PRO A 131 -1.50 -27.47 -15.28
CA PRO A 131 -0.29 -26.90 -14.67
C PRO A 131 -0.16 -25.39 -14.89
N ILE A 132 0.02 -24.66 -13.82
CA ILE A 132 0.23 -23.21 -13.86
C ILE A 132 1.62 -22.91 -14.42
N ARG A 133 1.67 -22.05 -15.45
CA ARG A 133 2.92 -21.62 -16.12
C ARG A 133 2.83 -20.16 -16.49
N TYR A 134 3.92 -19.42 -16.30
CA TYR A 134 4.00 -18.04 -16.76
C TYR A 134 4.18 -17.99 -18.28
N THR A 135 3.33 -17.25 -18.96
CA THR A 135 3.29 -17.08 -20.43
C THR A 135 3.25 -15.60 -20.83
N GLY A 136 3.36 -14.71 -19.87
CA GLY A 136 3.17 -13.26 -20.04
C GLY A 136 4.43 -12.47 -20.39
N GLN A 137 5.54 -13.12 -20.77
CA GLN A 137 6.84 -12.46 -20.97
C GLN A 137 6.76 -11.29 -21.96
N ALA A 138 6.06 -11.48 -23.09
CA ALA A 138 5.92 -10.44 -24.11
C ALA A 138 5.10 -9.24 -23.64
N LEU A 139 4.01 -9.48 -22.90
CA LEU A 139 3.19 -8.41 -22.31
C LEU A 139 3.96 -7.63 -21.24
N LEU A 140 4.69 -8.33 -20.40
CA LEU A 140 5.53 -7.69 -19.40
C LEU A 140 6.67 -6.90 -20.05
N GLN A 141 7.32 -7.45 -21.09
CA GLN A 141 8.40 -6.76 -21.80
C GLN A 141 7.90 -5.46 -22.44
N ARG A 142 6.71 -5.48 -23.07
CA ARG A 142 6.05 -4.27 -23.57
C ARG A 142 5.89 -3.21 -22.48
N ASP A 143 5.40 -3.60 -21.29
CA ASP A 143 5.17 -2.67 -20.20
C ASP A 143 6.51 -2.11 -19.67
N ILE A 144 7.53 -2.95 -19.55
CA ILE A 144 8.90 -2.56 -19.19
C ILE A 144 9.49 -1.58 -20.22
N ASP A 145 9.36 -1.87 -21.51
CA ASP A 145 9.92 -1.03 -22.58
C ASP A 145 9.23 0.34 -22.63
N ASN A 146 7.90 0.39 -22.48
CA ASN A 146 7.15 1.64 -22.36
C ASN A 146 7.63 2.45 -21.16
N PHE A 147 7.81 1.81 -20.00
CA PHE A 147 8.26 2.49 -18.79
C PHE A 147 9.71 2.98 -18.90
N LYS A 148 10.61 2.17 -19.46
CA LYS A 148 12.00 2.59 -19.77
C LYS A 148 12.04 3.80 -20.71
N ALA A 149 11.22 3.77 -21.77
CA ALA A 149 11.11 4.87 -22.71
C ALA A 149 10.57 6.14 -22.04
N ALA A 150 9.56 6.00 -21.16
CA ALA A 150 8.95 7.09 -20.43
C ALA A 150 9.92 7.77 -19.43
N LEU A 151 10.87 7.03 -18.89
CA LEU A 151 11.87 7.55 -17.92
C LEU A 151 13.02 8.29 -18.60
N ARG A 152 13.20 8.20 -19.90
CA ARG A 152 14.30 8.90 -20.61
C ARG A 152 14.14 10.41 -20.48
N GLY A 153 15.16 11.04 -19.89
CA GLY A 153 15.19 12.50 -19.68
C GLY A 153 14.30 13.00 -18.53
N VAL A 154 13.64 12.10 -17.80
CA VAL A 154 12.81 12.46 -16.64
C VAL A 154 13.65 12.33 -15.35
N LYS A 155 13.64 13.35 -14.50
CA LYS A 155 14.38 13.36 -13.24
C LYS A 155 13.53 12.75 -12.12
N VAL A 156 13.78 11.49 -11.81
CA VAL A 156 13.20 10.76 -10.68
C VAL A 156 14.31 9.96 -9.98
N VAL A 157 14.04 9.47 -8.78
CA VAL A 157 15.04 8.72 -8.00
C VAL A 157 15.11 7.28 -8.44
N GLU A 158 13.95 6.63 -8.60
CA GLU A 158 13.84 5.20 -8.91
C GLU A 158 12.48 4.89 -9.57
N GLY A 159 12.40 3.78 -10.30
CA GLY A 159 11.16 3.25 -10.86
C GLY A 159 10.79 1.91 -10.22
N PHE A 160 9.48 1.64 -10.10
CA PHE A 160 8.97 0.34 -9.65
C PHE A 160 7.78 -0.12 -10.49
N LEU A 161 7.59 -1.45 -10.54
CA LEU A 161 6.41 -2.05 -11.13
C LEU A 161 5.68 -2.89 -10.08
N PRO A 162 4.39 -2.61 -9.81
CA PRO A 162 3.57 -3.40 -8.91
C PRO A 162 3.06 -4.66 -9.62
N VAL A 163 3.03 -5.77 -8.88
CA VAL A 163 2.56 -7.08 -9.34
C VAL A 163 1.78 -7.79 -8.23
N ALA A 164 0.88 -8.69 -8.58
CA ALA A 164 0.14 -9.46 -7.60
C ALA A 164 1.08 -10.42 -6.85
N ALA A 165 1.02 -10.42 -5.51
CA ALA A 165 1.60 -11.49 -4.71
C ALA A 165 0.84 -12.82 -4.95
N PRO A 166 1.46 -13.99 -4.76
CA PRO A 166 0.79 -15.28 -4.99
C PRO A 166 -0.55 -15.42 -4.24
N ALA A 167 -0.62 -14.97 -3.00
CA ALA A 167 -1.85 -14.96 -2.22
C ALA A 167 -2.97 -14.13 -2.87
N SER A 168 -2.64 -13.05 -3.56
CA SER A 168 -3.61 -12.19 -4.24
C SER A 168 -4.15 -12.81 -5.54
N VAL A 169 -3.47 -13.81 -6.07
CA VAL A 169 -3.93 -14.58 -7.25
C VAL A 169 -4.92 -15.69 -6.86
N ILE A 170 -4.69 -16.38 -5.72
CA ILE A 170 -5.38 -17.60 -5.33
C ILE A 170 -6.86 -17.45 -4.92
N PRO A 171 -7.24 -16.49 -4.05
CA PRO A 171 -8.56 -16.53 -3.38
C PRO A 171 -9.76 -16.39 -4.30
N ASP A 172 -9.56 -15.82 -5.47
CA ASP A 172 -10.62 -15.61 -6.46
C ASP A 172 -10.63 -16.74 -7.52
N ARG A 173 -9.94 -17.85 -7.21
CA ARG A 173 -9.77 -18.97 -8.15
C ARG A 173 -10.14 -20.29 -7.50
N LYS A 174 -10.91 -21.07 -8.24
CA LYS A 174 -11.22 -22.45 -7.88
C LYS A 174 -10.09 -23.36 -8.34
N ASN A 175 -9.98 -24.51 -7.69
CA ASN A 175 -8.95 -25.50 -7.98
C ASN A 175 -9.58 -26.87 -8.23
N VAL A 176 -9.35 -27.45 -9.40
CA VAL A 176 -9.77 -28.82 -9.76
C VAL A 176 -8.58 -29.67 -10.27
N TYR A 177 -7.39 -29.09 -10.31
CA TYR A 177 -6.18 -29.76 -10.83
C TYR A 177 -5.21 -30.16 -9.71
N TYR A 178 -4.91 -29.25 -8.80
CA TYR A 178 -3.95 -29.50 -7.71
C TYR A 178 -4.65 -30.20 -6.54
N ARG A 179 -3.92 -31.05 -5.79
CA ARG A 179 -4.46 -31.83 -4.67
C ARG A 179 -5.02 -30.97 -3.55
N ASN A 180 -4.41 -29.80 -3.34
CA ASN A 180 -4.80 -28.87 -2.27
C ASN A 180 -4.40 -27.44 -2.62
N GLU A 181 -4.77 -26.48 -1.75
CA GLU A 181 -4.48 -25.06 -1.90
C GLU A 181 -2.98 -24.75 -1.83
N GLU A 182 -2.21 -25.49 -1.03
CA GLU A 182 -0.77 -25.29 -0.87
C GLU A 182 -0.01 -25.57 -2.17
N GLU A 183 -0.34 -26.66 -2.86
CA GLU A 183 0.24 -26.99 -4.16
C GLU A 183 -0.10 -25.95 -5.23
N LEU A 184 -1.35 -25.49 -5.25
CA LEU A 184 -1.76 -24.40 -6.14
C LEU A 184 -1.00 -23.12 -5.84
N ALA A 185 -0.87 -22.75 -4.56
CA ALA A 185 -0.12 -21.59 -4.12
C ALA A 185 1.33 -21.63 -4.55
N GLU A 186 1.98 -22.79 -4.37
CA GLU A 186 3.36 -23.00 -4.78
C GLU A 186 3.55 -22.89 -6.29
N ALA A 187 2.66 -23.52 -7.07
CA ALA A 187 2.70 -23.44 -8.53
C ALA A 187 2.53 -21.98 -9.04
N ILE A 188 1.62 -21.22 -8.43
CA ILE A 188 1.46 -19.78 -8.71
C ILE A 188 2.72 -19.01 -8.32
N GLY A 189 3.30 -19.28 -7.14
CA GLY A 189 4.52 -18.64 -6.69
C GLY A 189 5.68 -18.84 -7.66
N GLN A 190 5.86 -20.06 -8.16
CA GLN A 190 6.88 -20.39 -9.15
C GLN A 190 6.64 -19.69 -10.48
N ALA A 191 5.41 -19.64 -10.97
CA ALA A 191 5.06 -18.91 -12.18
C ALA A 191 5.35 -17.40 -12.03
N MET A 192 4.92 -16.80 -10.91
CA MET A 192 5.12 -15.37 -10.67
C MET A 192 6.58 -14.98 -10.42
N ASN A 193 7.46 -15.90 -9.98
CA ASN A 193 8.90 -15.63 -9.87
C ASN A 193 9.49 -15.17 -11.21
N VAL A 194 8.99 -15.68 -12.34
CA VAL A 194 9.42 -15.27 -13.69
C VAL A 194 9.14 -13.78 -13.92
N GLU A 195 7.93 -13.33 -13.58
CA GLU A 195 7.53 -11.91 -13.69
C GLU A 195 8.39 -11.03 -12.77
N TYR A 196 8.56 -11.43 -11.52
CA TYR A 196 9.34 -10.67 -10.54
C TYR A 196 10.80 -10.50 -10.96
N LYS A 197 11.44 -11.58 -11.41
CA LYS A 197 12.82 -11.53 -11.90
C LYS A 197 12.97 -10.65 -13.13
N GLN A 198 12.09 -10.80 -14.12
CA GLN A 198 12.17 -9.99 -15.34
C GLN A 198 12.09 -8.49 -15.03
N ILE A 199 11.27 -8.07 -14.07
CA ILE A 199 11.20 -6.67 -13.61
C ILE A 199 12.54 -6.22 -13.00
N VAL A 200 13.09 -7.01 -12.09
CA VAL A 200 14.31 -6.67 -11.38
C VAL A 200 15.53 -6.69 -12.29
N ASP A 201 15.63 -7.66 -13.20
CA ASP A 201 16.69 -7.78 -14.20
C ASP A 201 16.68 -6.60 -15.18
N ASN A 202 15.54 -5.96 -15.36
CA ASN A 202 15.39 -4.74 -16.15
C ASN A 202 15.69 -3.45 -15.36
N GLY A 203 16.16 -3.55 -14.11
CA GLY A 203 16.64 -2.45 -13.29
C GLY A 203 15.60 -1.81 -12.35
N PHE A 204 14.35 -2.27 -12.35
CA PHE A 204 13.28 -1.73 -11.54
C PHE A 204 13.17 -2.40 -10.16
N LEU A 205 12.48 -1.74 -9.24
CA LEU A 205 11.97 -2.40 -8.04
C LEU A 205 10.70 -3.17 -8.41
N VAL A 206 10.52 -4.34 -7.79
CA VAL A 206 9.26 -5.08 -7.85
C VAL A 206 8.46 -4.80 -6.58
N GLN A 207 7.19 -4.44 -6.71
CA GLN A 207 6.26 -4.35 -5.58
C GLN A 207 5.28 -5.52 -5.61
N LEU A 208 5.25 -6.29 -4.54
CA LEU A 208 4.34 -7.41 -4.37
C LEU A 208 3.08 -6.93 -3.64
N ASP A 209 1.95 -6.90 -4.34
CA ASP A 209 0.68 -6.45 -3.78
C ASP A 209 -0.07 -7.61 -3.14
N ASP A 210 -0.11 -7.62 -1.81
CA ASP A 210 -0.78 -8.64 -0.99
C ASP A 210 -1.94 -8.05 -0.20
N ALA A 211 -3.08 -7.87 -0.87
CA ALA A 211 -4.31 -7.49 -0.19
C ALA A 211 -4.88 -8.63 0.67
N ARG A 212 -4.47 -9.88 0.41
CA ARG A 212 -5.09 -11.04 1.06
C ARG A 212 -4.54 -11.32 2.44
N ALA A 213 -3.35 -10.84 2.74
CA ALA A 213 -2.82 -10.96 4.09
C ALA A 213 -3.77 -10.35 5.13
N ALA A 214 -4.37 -9.20 4.85
CA ALA A 214 -5.30 -8.54 5.78
C ALA A 214 -6.78 -8.86 5.49
N VAL A 215 -7.25 -8.72 4.23
CA VAL A 215 -8.68 -8.87 3.85
C VAL A 215 -9.24 -10.26 4.14
N THR A 216 -8.40 -11.30 4.16
CA THR A 216 -8.84 -12.67 4.45
C THR A 216 -9.42 -12.81 5.86
N TYR A 217 -9.01 -11.97 6.82
CA TYR A 217 -9.56 -12.00 8.17
C TYR A 217 -11.06 -11.77 8.21
N ASP A 218 -11.54 -10.68 7.63
CA ASP A 218 -12.97 -10.36 7.55
C ASP A 218 -13.80 -11.48 6.89
N ARG A 219 -13.20 -12.22 5.95
CA ARG A 219 -13.86 -13.29 5.21
C ARG A 219 -13.84 -14.65 5.90
N MET A 220 -12.93 -14.87 6.83
CA MET A 220 -12.73 -16.14 7.53
C MET A 220 -13.26 -16.13 8.95
N VAL A 221 -13.15 -15.01 9.66
CA VAL A 221 -13.38 -14.93 11.10
C VAL A 221 -14.59 -14.05 11.42
N PRO A 222 -15.69 -14.62 11.92
CA PRO A 222 -16.00 -16.04 12.02
C PRO A 222 -16.35 -16.70 10.65
N PRO A 223 -16.56 -18.04 10.54
CA PRO A 223 -16.55 -19.03 11.61
C PRO A 223 -15.17 -19.62 11.96
N ALA A 224 -14.15 -19.41 11.11
CA ALA A 224 -12.80 -19.88 11.43
C ALA A 224 -12.22 -19.14 12.64
N SER A 225 -11.28 -19.77 13.31
CA SER A 225 -10.57 -19.13 14.40
C SER A 225 -9.53 -18.12 13.89
N PHE A 226 -9.13 -17.18 14.77
CA PHE A 226 -7.99 -16.28 14.49
C PHE A 226 -6.69 -17.05 14.20
N GLN A 227 -6.49 -18.21 14.85
CA GLN A 227 -5.31 -19.04 14.62
C GLN A 227 -5.34 -19.71 13.23
N ASP A 228 -6.50 -20.13 12.75
CA ASP A 228 -6.63 -20.68 11.39
C ASP A 228 -6.32 -19.62 10.33
N TYR A 229 -6.83 -18.39 10.53
CA TYR A 229 -6.48 -17.27 9.70
C TYR A 229 -4.96 -17.01 9.69
N ARG A 230 -4.31 -16.91 10.86
CA ARG A 230 -2.86 -16.70 10.95
C ARG A 230 -2.06 -17.82 10.29
N LYS A 231 -2.50 -19.09 10.47
CA LYS A 231 -1.89 -20.25 9.81
C LYS A 231 -1.93 -20.12 8.28
N ARG A 232 -3.08 -19.72 7.75
CA ARG A 232 -3.26 -19.51 6.31
C ARG A 232 -2.40 -18.36 5.78
N VAL A 233 -2.37 -17.22 6.46
CA VAL A 233 -1.52 -16.08 6.08
C VAL A 233 -0.04 -16.50 6.11
N ARG A 234 0.40 -17.23 7.12
CA ARG A 234 1.77 -17.73 7.21
C ARG A 234 2.15 -18.61 6.02
N LEU A 235 1.27 -19.53 5.62
CA LEU A 235 1.47 -20.36 4.44
C LEU A 235 1.76 -19.51 3.20
N TYR A 236 0.94 -18.50 2.96
CA TYR A 236 1.11 -17.63 1.79
C TYR A 236 2.39 -16.79 1.84
N GLN A 237 2.80 -16.33 3.03
CA GLN A 237 4.06 -15.61 3.18
C GLN A 237 5.28 -16.49 2.94
N ASP A 238 5.21 -17.75 3.32
CA ASP A 238 6.25 -18.72 2.98
C ASP A 238 6.31 -18.95 1.46
N VAL A 239 5.17 -18.99 0.77
CA VAL A 239 5.11 -19.01 -0.70
C VAL A 239 5.70 -17.74 -1.30
N VAL A 240 5.37 -16.55 -0.79
CA VAL A 240 5.98 -15.27 -1.23
C VAL A 240 7.49 -15.31 -1.11
N ASN A 241 8.02 -15.80 0.02
CA ASN A 241 9.45 -15.90 0.26
C ASN A 241 10.15 -16.88 -0.71
N ARG A 242 9.46 -17.97 -1.10
CA ARG A 242 9.96 -18.88 -2.15
C ARG A 242 9.84 -18.28 -3.54
N ALA A 243 8.72 -17.62 -3.84
CA ALA A 243 8.48 -16.93 -5.11
C ALA A 243 9.47 -15.78 -5.37
N THR A 244 10.11 -15.25 -4.34
CA THR A 244 11.13 -14.19 -4.45
C THR A 244 12.57 -14.73 -4.35
N GLN A 245 12.76 -16.04 -4.39
CA GLN A 245 14.10 -16.63 -4.39
C GLN A 245 14.96 -16.13 -5.56
N GLY A 246 16.22 -15.75 -5.26
CA GLY A 246 17.15 -15.21 -6.23
C GLY A 246 16.96 -13.72 -6.54
N ILE A 247 16.03 -13.03 -5.87
CA ILE A 247 15.82 -11.59 -5.98
C ILE A 247 16.45 -10.92 -4.74
N PRO A 248 17.32 -9.91 -4.90
CA PRO A 248 17.86 -9.15 -3.77
C PRO A 248 16.73 -8.45 -3.00
N THR A 249 16.72 -8.58 -1.67
CA THR A 249 15.64 -8.05 -0.81
C THR A 249 15.45 -6.55 -0.98
N GLU A 250 16.51 -5.79 -1.21
CA GLU A 250 16.49 -4.35 -1.46
C GLU A 250 15.80 -3.97 -2.79
N LYS A 251 15.48 -4.93 -3.64
CA LYS A 251 14.70 -4.74 -4.86
C LYS A 251 13.20 -5.02 -4.67
N ILE A 252 12.80 -5.52 -3.50
CA ILE A 252 11.42 -5.94 -3.19
C ILE A 252 10.74 -4.91 -2.30
N ARG A 253 9.56 -4.45 -2.71
CA ARG A 253 8.58 -3.73 -1.89
C ARG A 253 7.42 -4.68 -1.62
N TYR A 254 7.03 -4.85 -0.37
CA TYR A 254 5.90 -5.70 0.02
C TYR A 254 4.76 -4.81 0.50
N HIS A 255 3.67 -4.78 -0.25
CA HIS A 255 2.48 -3.98 0.05
C HIS A 255 1.36 -4.83 0.62
N VAL A 256 0.86 -4.46 1.79
CA VAL A 256 -0.32 -5.03 2.43
C VAL A 256 -1.43 -3.99 2.45
N CYS A 257 -2.59 -4.40 1.95
CA CYS A 257 -3.78 -3.56 1.82
C CYS A 257 -4.94 -4.23 2.57
N TRP A 258 -5.75 -3.42 3.25
CA TRP A 258 -6.97 -3.87 3.92
C TRP A 258 -8.21 -3.87 3.01
N GLY A 259 -8.01 -3.59 1.74
CA GLY A 259 -9.06 -3.51 0.74
C GLY A 259 -9.40 -2.06 0.37
N SER A 260 -9.68 -1.86 -0.91
CA SER A 260 -9.88 -0.51 -1.46
C SER A 260 -11.33 -0.24 -1.84
N TRP A 261 -12.30 -0.93 -1.27
CA TRP A 261 -13.70 -0.58 -1.47
C TRP A 261 -14.13 0.50 -0.45
N PRO A 262 -15.14 1.34 -0.75
CA PRO A 262 -15.60 2.39 0.15
C PRO A 262 -16.58 1.84 1.20
N GLY A 263 -16.16 0.80 1.92
CA GLY A 263 -16.95 0.14 2.95
C GLY A 263 -16.68 0.69 4.35
N PRO A 264 -17.45 0.22 5.35
CA PRO A 264 -17.27 0.61 6.75
C PRO A 264 -15.96 0.13 7.38
N HIS A 265 -15.40 -1.01 6.91
CA HIS A 265 -14.14 -1.57 7.39
C HIS A 265 -14.09 -1.79 8.91
N THR A 266 -15.23 -2.18 9.54
CA THR A 266 -15.32 -2.31 11.00
C THR A 266 -14.77 -3.62 11.54
N THR A 267 -14.50 -4.57 10.66
CA THR A 267 -13.99 -5.92 10.96
C THR A 267 -12.60 -6.18 10.39
N ASP A 268 -11.87 -5.13 10.08
CA ASP A 268 -10.47 -5.24 9.66
C ASP A 268 -9.58 -5.79 10.78
N VAL A 269 -8.62 -6.66 10.43
CA VAL A 269 -7.64 -7.14 11.39
C VAL A 269 -6.69 -6.00 11.80
N PRO A 270 -6.46 -5.75 13.10
CA PRO A 270 -5.50 -4.75 13.53
C PRO A 270 -4.06 -5.10 13.12
N ILE A 271 -3.27 -4.10 12.72
CA ILE A 271 -1.88 -4.32 12.31
C ILE A 271 -1.04 -4.98 13.41
N LYS A 272 -1.29 -4.64 14.69
CA LYS A 272 -0.59 -5.24 15.85
C LYS A 272 -0.70 -6.76 15.90
N ASP A 273 -1.79 -7.31 15.36
CA ASP A 273 -2.10 -8.74 15.41
C ASP A 273 -1.51 -9.52 14.22
N ILE A 274 -0.96 -8.81 13.21
CA ILE A 274 -0.38 -9.41 11.99
C ILE A 274 0.98 -8.83 11.59
N VAL A 275 1.51 -7.85 12.30
CA VAL A 275 2.77 -7.18 11.92
C VAL A 275 3.95 -8.15 11.90
N ASP A 276 3.98 -9.14 12.79
CA ASP A 276 4.98 -10.21 12.79
C ASP A 276 4.91 -11.07 11.52
N LEU A 277 3.70 -11.32 11.02
CA LEU A 277 3.48 -12.01 9.76
C LEU A 277 3.90 -11.13 8.57
N ILE A 278 3.57 -9.85 8.58
CA ILE A 278 3.99 -8.91 7.53
C ILE A 278 5.52 -8.87 7.43
N LEU A 279 6.19 -8.72 8.56
CA LEU A 279 7.65 -8.63 8.62
C LEU A 279 8.37 -9.97 8.39
N ARG A 280 7.63 -11.08 8.33
CA ARG A 280 8.15 -12.40 7.93
C ARG A 280 8.51 -12.45 6.44
N VAL A 281 7.85 -11.67 5.60
CA VAL A 281 8.20 -11.54 4.19
C VAL A 281 9.54 -10.80 4.06
N ARG A 282 10.49 -11.39 3.37
CA ARG A 282 11.83 -10.81 3.15
C ARG A 282 11.77 -9.73 2.09
N ALA A 283 11.64 -8.50 2.50
CA ALA A 283 11.56 -7.33 1.62
C ALA A 283 12.45 -6.18 2.12
N GLY A 284 12.87 -5.33 1.20
CA GLY A 284 13.62 -4.10 1.50
C GLY A 284 12.70 -2.94 1.91
N ALA A 285 11.40 -3.02 1.59
CA ALA A 285 10.41 -2.06 2.06
C ALA A 285 9.06 -2.71 2.34
N TYR A 286 8.36 -2.15 3.35
CA TYR A 286 6.99 -2.52 3.71
C TYR A 286 6.09 -1.32 3.50
N VAL A 287 5.07 -1.51 2.64
CA VAL A 287 4.11 -0.48 2.22
C VAL A 287 2.78 -0.77 2.92
N LEU A 288 2.33 0.12 3.81
CA LEU A 288 1.21 -0.14 4.72
C LEU A 288 0.25 1.05 4.78
N GLU A 289 -1.06 0.77 4.88
CA GLU A 289 -2.08 1.79 5.09
C GLU A 289 -1.96 2.42 6.49
N MET A 290 -1.84 3.76 6.56
CA MET A 290 -1.71 4.51 7.82
C MET A 290 -2.30 5.92 7.74
N ALA A 291 -3.10 6.25 6.71
CA ALA A 291 -3.71 7.58 6.56
C ALA A 291 -5.23 7.58 6.64
N ASN A 292 -5.89 6.45 6.41
CA ASN A 292 -7.34 6.40 6.50
C ASN A 292 -7.83 6.30 7.95
N PRO A 293 -9.08 6.71 8.25
CA PRO A 293 -9.60 6.77 9.63
C PRO A 293 -9.56 5.43 10.39
N ARG A 294 -9.54 4.30 9.70
CA ARG A 294 -9.51 2.97 10.32
C ARG A 294 -8.12 2.56 10.80
N HIS A 295 -7.07 3.01 10.08
CA HIS A 295 -5.70 2.55 10.30
C HIS A 295 -4.73 3.66 10.76
N GLU A 296 -5.14 4.94 10.75
CA GLU A 296 -4.27 6.04 11.14
C GLU A 296 -3.70 5.90 12.55
N HIS A 297 -4.47 5.38 13.50
CA HIS A 297 -4.03 5.18 14.89
C HIS A 297 -2.97 4.08 15.04
N GLU A 298 -2.82 3.19 14.07
CA GLU A 298 -1.99 2.00 14.16
C GLU A 298 -0.48 2.28 13.99
N TRP A 299 -0.09 3.53 13.71
CA TRP A 299 1.32 3.95 13.78
C TRP A 299 1.97 3.60 15.12
N GLN A 300 1.16 3.40 16.18
CA GLN A 300 1.61 3.07 17.52
C GLN A 300 2.34 1.72 17.59
N VAL A 301 2.07 0.80 16.67
CA VAL A 301 2.76 -0.50 16.62
C VAL A 301 4.27 -0.35 16.52
N TRP A 302 4.76 0.70 15.86
CA TRP A 302 6.18 0.98 15.69
C TRP A 302 6.89 1.51 16.96
N ARG A 303 6.20 1.68 18.08
CA ARG A 303 6.83 1.90 19.39
C ARG A 303 7.53 0.66 19.89
N ASP A 304 6.93 -0.51 19.64
CA ASP A 304 7.36 -1.79 20.18
C ASP A 304 7.97 -2.71 19.13
N VAL A 305 7.57 -2.55 17.87
CA VAL A 305 8.04 -3.36 16.74
C VAL A 305 9.14 -2.62 15.97
N LYS A 306 10.20 -3.34 15.65
CA LYS A 306 11.33 -2.82 14.86
C LYS A 306 11.30 -3.37 13.45
N LEU A 307 11.57 -2.50 12.49
CA LEU A 307 11.81 -2.93 11.11
C LEU A 307 13.03 -3.87 11.02
N PRO A 308 13.00 -4.85 10.11
CA PRO A 308 14.20 -5.63 9.79
C PRO A 308 15.38 -4.71 9.43
N LYS A 309 16.59 -5.15 9.75
CA LYS A 309 17.80 -4.35 9.48
C LYS A 309 17.90 -3.97 8.00
N GLY A 310 18.03 -2.68 7.73
CA GLY A 310 18.15 -2.14 6.36
C GLY A 310 16.80 -1.93 5.65
N ALA A 311 15.69 -2.39 6.20
CA ALA A 311 14.38 -2.20 5.61
C ALA A 311 13.85 -0.76 5.79
N VAL A 312 12.94 -0.39 4.91
CA VAL A 312 12.27 0.92 4.86
C VAL A 312 10.77 0.72 5.10
N LEU A 313 10.15 1.62 5.85
CA LEU A 313 8.71 1.75 5.96
C LEU A 313 8.22 2.75 4.91
N ILE A 314 7.22 2.36 4.13
CA ILE A 314 6.50 3.23 3.21
C ILE A 314 5.06 3.35 3.74
N PRO A 315 4.82 4.22 4.72
CA PRO A 315 3.48 4.39 5.26
C PRO A 315 2.62 5.19 4.29
N GLY A 316 1.35 4.85 4.18
CA GLY A 316 0.36 5.75 3.64
C GLY A 316 0.26 6.99 4.53
N VAL A 317 0.44 8.17 3.96
CA VAL A 317 0.27 9.46 4.65
C VAL A 317 -0.82 10.31 4.00
N ILE A 318 -1.34 9.84 2.87
CA ILE A 318 -2.58 10.29 2.21
C ILE A 318 -3.45 9.07 1.87
N SER A 319 -4.78 9.22 2.00
CA SER A 319 -5.73 8.18 1.66
C SER A 319 -6.08 8.17 0.17
N HIS A 320 -6.21 6.98 -0.40
CA HIS A 320 -6.67 6.77 -1.78
C HIS A 320 -8.19 6.66 -1.93
N ALA A 321 -8.93 6.56 -0.80
CA ALA A 321 -10.33 6.14 -0.80
C ALA A 321 -11.34 7.29 -0.84
N THR A 322 -10.91 8.54 -0.66
CA THR A 322 -11.79 9.72 -0.59
C THR A 322 -11.33 10.86 -1.48
N ASN A 323 -12.26 11.73 -1.88
CA ASN A 323 -11.95 12.97 -2.61
C ASN A 323 -11.46 14.12 -1.70
N VAL A 324 -11.36 13.90 -0.40
CA VAL A 324 -10.78 14.90 0.51
C VAL A 324 -9.26 14.92 0.31
N VAL A 325 -8.72 16.10 0.00
CA VAL A 325 -7.26 16.31 -0.12
C VAL A 325 -6.72 16.64 1.26
N GLU A 326 -5.74 15.87 1.72
CA GLU A 326 -5.08 16.06 3.01
C GLU A 326 -4.31 17.38 3.05
N HIS A 327 -4.39 18.10 4.17
CA HIS A 327 -3.60 19.31 4.36
C HIS A 327 -2.11 18.94 4.51
N PRO A 328 -1.16 19.62 3.84
CA PRO A 328 0.28 19.29 3.91
C PRO A 328 0.87 19.26 5.33
N GLU A 329 0.35 20.06 6.27
CA GLU A 329 0.79 20.01 7.68
C GLU A 329 0.39 18.69 8.33
N LEU A 330 -0.81 18.15 8.07
CA LEU A 330 -1.22 16.83 8.55
C LEU A 330 -0.31 15.73 7.97
N VAL A 331 -0.02 15.81 6.67
CA VAL A 331 0.92 14.88 6.01
C VAL A 331 2.30 14.94 6.68
N LYS A 332 2.82 16.15 6.94
CA LYS A 332 4.07 16.35 7.69
C LYS A 332 4.03 15.69 9.07
N GLU A 333 2.97 15.90 9.83
CA GLU A 333 2.83 15.34 11.19
C GLU A 333 2.88 13.81 11.17
N ARG A 334 2.19 13.17 10.22
CA ARG A 334 2.21 11.72 10.01
C ARG A 334 3.63 11.22 9.72
N ILE A 335 4.34 11.88 8.80
CA ILE A 335 5.71 11.53 8.43
C ILE A 335 6.66 11.69 9.62
N VAL A 336 6.65 12.84 10.29
CA VAL A 336 7.57 13.15 11.40
C VAL A 336 7.34 12.19 12.58
N ARG A 337 6.09 11.83 12.86
CA ARG A 337 5.72 10.86 13.90
C ARG A 337 6.39 9.51 13.66
N LEU A 338 6.26 8.98 12.44
CA LEU A 338 6.86 7.70 12.06
C LEU A 338 8.40 7.78 11.96
N ALA A 339 8.94 8.86 11.42
CA ALA A 339 10.38 9.09 11.33
C ALA A 339 11.08 9.10 12.71
N LYS A 340 10.39 9.57 13.75
CA LYS A 340 10.90 9.54 15.12
C LYS A 340 10.92 8.12 15.74
N LEU A 341 10.10 7.20 15.25
CA LEU A 341 10.01 5.83 15.74
C LEU A 341 10.95 4.87 15.00
N VAL A 342 10.94 4.91 13.67
CA VAL A 342 11.70 3.95 12.85
C VAL A 342 13.02 4.50 12.30
N GLY A 343 13.31 5.81 12.55
CA GLY A 343 14.44 6.53 11.96
C GLY A 343 14.04 7.23 10.66
N ARG A 344 14.43 8.50 10.52
CA ARG A 344 14.03 9.35 9.39
C ARG A 344 14.52 8.83 8.03
N GLU A 345 15.68 8.18 8.01
CA GLU A 345 16.24 7.55 6.81
C GLU A 345 15.50 6.29 6.38
N ASN A 346 14.65 5.76 7.24
CA ASN A 346 13.87 4.54 7.03
C ASN A 346 12.40 4.81 6.64
N VAL A 347 12.04 6.06 6.35
CA VAL A 347 10.68 6.43 5.93
C VAL A 347 10.70 6.99 4.52
N ILE A 348 9.85 6.45 3.65
CA ILE A 348 9.48 7.04 2.36
C ILE A 348 7.98 7.32 2.42
N ALA A 349 7.56 8.56 2.20
CA ALA A 349 6.16 8.94 2.28
C ALA A 349 5.37 8.37 1.08
N GLY A 350 4.28 7.65 1.35
CA GLY A 350 3.47 6.96 0.34
C GLY A 350 1.98 7.24 0.43
N THR A 351 1.21 6.53 -0.38
CA THR A 351 -0.26 6.47 -0.34
C THR A 351 -0.71 5.21 0.38
N ASP A 352 -1.91 5.21 0.97
CA ASP A 352 -2.46 4.01 1.61
C ASP A 352 -2.56 2.83 0.63
N CYS A 353 -3.11 3.06 -0.55
CA CYS A 353 -3.21 2.10 -1.64
C CYS A 353 -3.17 2.82 -2.99
N GLY A 354 -3.33 2.09 -4.10
CA GLY A 354 -3.44 2.66 -5.44
C GLY A 354 -4.77 3.36 -5.68
N PHE A 355 -4.80 4.33 -6.59
CA PHE A 355 -6.00 5.12 -6.89
C PHE A 355 -6.98 4.43 -7.85
N ALA A 356 -6.56 3.38 -8.54
CA ALA A 356 -7.38 2.74 -9.57
C ALA A 356 -7.13 1.22 -9.64
N GLN A 357 -7.82 0.45 -8.81
CA GLN A 357 -7.71 -1.01 -8.76
C GLN A 357 -8.26 -1.69 -10.02
N GLN A 358 -9.16 -1.03 -10.74
CA GLN A 358 -9.76 -1.49 -12.00
C GLN A 358 -9.85 -0.34 -13.01
N PRO A 359 -9.87 -0.63 -14.32
CA PRO A 359 -9.86 0.41 -15.35
C PRO A 359 -11.09 1.33 -15.34
N PHE A 360 -12.26 0.80 -14.99
CA PHE A 360 -13.55 1.50 -15.13
C PHE A 360 -14.14 1.96 -13.80
N TYR A 361 -13.56 1.58 -12.70
CA TYR A 361 -14.03 1.95 -11.37
C TYR A 361 -13.21 3.11 -10.82
N GLN A 362 -13.85 4.23 -10.52
CA GLN A 362 -13.22 5.44 -9.98
C GLN A 362 -13.83 5.78 -8.62
N ARG A 363 -12.99 5.80 -7.58
CA ARG A 363 -13.33 6.30 -6.23
C ARG A 363 -12.96 7.76 -6.05
N VAL A 364 -11.86 8.15 -6.66
CA VAL A 364 -11.30 9.50 -6.61
C VAL A 364 -11.33 10.12 -8.01
N HIS A 365 -11.67 11.40 -8.10
CA HIS A 365 -11.62 12.10 -9.38
C HIS A 365 -10.16 12.24 -9.86
N PRO A 366 -9.86 12.13 -11.17
CA PRO A 366 -8.49 12.19 -11.68
C PRO A 366 -7.72 13.45 -11.27
N THR A 367 -8.37 14.62 -11.26
CA THR A 367 -7.72 15.87 -10.83
C THR A 367 -7.41 15.89 -9.34
N ILE A 368 -8.26 15.25 -8.52
CA ILE A 368 -8.07 15.15 -7.06
C ILE A 368 -6.93 14.18 -6.74
N GLN A 369 -6.77 13.08 -7.49
CA GLN A 369 -5.58 12.22 -7.37
C GLN A 369 -4.28 13.04 -7.42
N TRP A 370 -4.17 13.94 -8.39
CA TRP A 370 -2.97 14.77 -8.54
C TRP A 370 -2.82 15.81 -7.43
N ALA A 371 -3.92 16.40 -6.97
CA ALA A 371 -3.91 17.31 -5.83
C ALA A 371 -3.46 16.60 -4.54
N LYS A 372 -3.89 15.34 -4.33
CA LYS A 372 -3.43 14.52 -3.21
C LYS A 372 -1.93 14.21 -3.28
N LEU A 373 -1.42 13.87 -4.46
CA LEU A 373 0.02 13.66 -4.65
C LEU A 373 0.82 14.95 -4.47
N GLN A 374 0.28 16.12 -4.83
CA GLN A 374 0.88 17.42 -4.51
C GLN A 374 0.94 17.66 -3.00
N ALA A 375 -0.14 17.36 -2.27
CA ALA A 375 -0.18 17.46 -0.81
C ALA A 375 0.82 16.51 -0.14
N LEU A 376 0.99 15.30 -0.67
CA LEU A 376 2.01 14.34 -0.24
C LEU A 376 3.42 14.94 -0.35
N VAL A 377 3.76 15.45 -1.53
CA VAL A 377 5.08 16.03 -1.81
C VAL A 377 5.36 17.26 -0.95
N GLU A 378 4.39 18.15 -0.81
CA GLU A 378 4.52 19.34 0.04
C GLU A 378 4.68 18.95 1.53
N GLY A 379 3.88 18.00 2.02
CA GLY A 379 4.03 17.49 3.38
C GLY A 379 5.40 16.84 3.63
N ALA A 380 5.92 16.10 2.66
CA ALA A 380 7.26 15.51 2.72
C ALA A 380 8.36 16.60 2.73
N ARG A 381 8.18 17.68 1.97
CA ARG A 381 9.08 18.85 1.98
C ARG A 381 9.08 19.54 3.35
N LEU A 382 7.92 19.73 3.96
CA LEU A 382 7.77 20.30 5.32
C LEU A 382 8.41 19.38 6.37
N ALA A 383 8.16 18.08 6.31
CA ALA A 383 8.79 17.09 7.19
C ALA A 383 10.31 17.07 7.05
N SER A 384 10.82 17.16 5.82
CA SER A 384 12.26 17.22 5.55
C SER A 384 12.91 18.44 6.20
N LYS A 385 12.27 19.61 6.10
CA LYS A 385 12.73 20.84 6.76
C LYS A 385 12.78 20.68 8.28
N GLU A 386 11.80 20.00 8.90
CA GLU A 386 11.79 19.74 10.33
C GLU A 386 12.87 18.73 10.73
N LEU A 387 13.04 17.65 9.96
CA LEU A 387 13.92 16.51 10.32
C LEU A 387 15.41 16.79 10.02
N TRP A 388 15.74 17.57 8.98
CA TRP A 388 17.13 17.89 8.58
C TRP A 388 17.49 19.38 8.66
N GLY A 389 16.52 20.29 8.89
CA GLY A 389 16.75 21.72 9.00
C GLY A 389 17.71 22.05 10.15
N ARG A 390 18.68 22.92 9.92
CA ARG A 390 19.54 23.48 10.96
C ARG A 390 18.69 24.38 11.86
N GLY A 391 18.38 23.94 13.08
CA GLY A 391 17.79 24.81 14.09
C GLY A 391 16.53 24.35 14.79
N GLY A 392 16.28 23.07 14.89
CA GLY A 392 15.29 22.54 15.87
C GLY A 392 15.77 22.84 17.30
N LYS A 393 15.05 23.72 18.01
CA LYS A 393 15.33 24.13 19.41
C LYS A 393 15.33 22.99 20.45
N ALA A 394 15.23 21.74 20.01
CA ALA A 394 15.21 20.56 20.88
C ALA A 394 16.59 20.18 21.49
N GLY A 395 17.70 20.69 20.94
CA GLY A 395 19.05 20.44 21.48
C GLY A 395 19.52 21.39 22.58
N ARG A 396 18.81 22.50 22.84
CA ARG A 396 19.24 23.51 23.82
C ARG A 396 18.65 23.33 25.23
N SER A 397 17.66 22.48 25.42
CA SER A 397 17.03 22.28 26.74
C SER A 397 17.78 21.29 27.64
N ALA A 398 18.52 20.36 27.08
CA ALA A 398 19.30 19.38 27.86
C ALA A 398 20.66 19.92 28.34
N ALA A 399 21.28 20.83 27.59
CA ALA A 399 22.57 21.43 27.95
C ALA A 399 22.45 22.55 29.03
N LYS A 400 21.28 23.20 29.16
CA LYS A 400 21.06 24.26 30.18
C LYS A 400 20.68 23.71 31.56
N LYS A 401 20.31 22.42 31.72
CA LYS A 401 20.06 21.80 33.02
C LYS A 401 21.31 21.23 33.70
N ALA A 402 22.43 21.14 33.01
CA ALA A 402 23.69 20.65 33.57
C ALA A 402 24.59 21.73 34.14
N SER A 403 24.36 23.04 33.85
CA SER A 403 25.23 24.17 34.32
C SER A 403 24.66 24.97 35.51
N ALA A 404 23.48 24.58 36.07
CA ALA A 404 22.81 25.30 37.13
C ALA A 404 22.97 24.66 38.53
N LYS A 405 23.93 23.74 38.73
CA LYS A 405 24.28 23.23 40.06
C LYS A 405 25.75 23.57 40.38
N LYS A 406 26.02 24.79 40.85
CA LYS A 406 27.11 25.16 41.79
C LYS A 406 27.06 26.65 42.06
N ARG A 407 26.39 27.07 43.13
CA ARG A 407 26.76 28.30 43.91
C ARG A 407 26.36 28.04 45.39
N PRO A 408 27.27 28.38 46.32
CA PRO A 408 27.12 28.03 47.74
C PRO A 408 26.25 29.01 48.51
N ALA A 409 25.68 28.48 49.58
CA ALA A 409 24.84 29.19 50.55
C ALA A 409 25.58 30.32 51.28
N LYS A 410 24.94 31.48 51.45
CA LYS A 410 25.27 32.47 52.49
C LYS A 410 24.16 32.51 53.51
N LYS A 411 24.55 32.27 54.77
CA LYS A 411 23.78 32.46 56.01
C LYS A 411 23.52 33.92 56.30
N THR A 412 22.31 34.29 56.77
CA THR A 412 22.05 35.34 57.80
C THR A 412 20.64 35.13 58.32
N ALA A 413 20.56 34.77 59.52
CA ALA A 413 20.11 35.31 60.81
C ALA A 413 18.61 35.74 60.94
N ALA A 414 18.05 35.21 61.98
CA ALA A 414 16.68 35.31 62.49
C ALA A 414 16.23 36.73 62.91
N ARG A 415 14.91 36.98 62.82
CA ARG A 415 14.22 37.83 63.79
C ARG A 415 12.75 37.47 63.97
N LYS A 416 12.31 37.59 65.21
CA LYS A 416 11.13 37.08 65.90
C LYS A 416 9.77 37.68 65.49
N ARG A 417 8.76 36.88 65.81
CA ARG A 417 7.30 37.09 65.92
C ARG A 417 6.85 38.39 66.62
N PRO A 418 5.55 38.78 66.52
CA PRO A 418 4.50 38.08 67.22
C PRO A 418 3.10 37.99 66.59
N ALA A 419 2.24 37.20 67.22
CA ALA A 419 0.89 36.78 66.85
C ALA A 419 -0.21 37.82 67.17
N LYS A 420 -1.39 37.63 66.54
CA LYS A 420 -2.78 37.75 67.08
C LYS A 420 -3.76 37.46 65.95
N ALA A 421 -4.58 36.56 66.09
CA ALA A 421 -5.86 36.35 66.77
C ALA A 421 -7.03 36.18 65.82
N ALA A 422 -7.75 35.15 66.09
CA ALA A 422 -8.93 34.60 65.47
C ALA A 422 -10.14 35.56 65.30
N LYS A 423 -11.03 35.25 64.36
CA LYS A 423 -12.48 35.14 64.67
C LYS A 423 -13.24 34.38 63.55
N LYS A 424 -14.09 33.52 64.12
CA LYS A 424 -15.15 32.70 63.44
C LYS A 424 -16.24 33.54 62.78
N ARG A 425 -16.92 32.95 61.79
CA ARG A 425 -18.35 32.66 61.62
C ARG A 425 -18.62 32.29 60.20
N ARG A 426 -19.13 31.09 59.91
CA ARG A 426 -20.48 30.50 59.82
C ARG A 426 -21.36 31.09 58.70
N ALA A 427 -21.63 30.18 57.76
CA ALA A 427 -22.92 29.74 57.22
C ALA A 427 -23.73 30.70 56.33
N ALA A 428 -23.98 30.37 55.09
CA ALA A 428 -25.22 29.86 54.56
C ALA A 428 -24.90 29.07 53.28
#